data_a6c9fb23402a9f6d4be74a9108f5c824
#
_entry.id   a6c9fb23402a9f6d4be74a9108f5c824
#
_cell.length_a   1.000
_cell.length_b   1.000
_cell.length_c   1.000
_cell.angle_alpha   90.00
_cell.angle_beta   90.00
_cell.angle_gamma   90.00
#
_symmetry.space_group_name_H-M   'P 1'
#
loop_
_entity.id
_entity.type
_entity.pdbx_description
1 polymer ?
#
loop_
_entity_poly.entity_id
_entity_poly.type
_entity_poly.pdbx_seq_one_letter_code
_entity_poly.pdbx_strand_id
1 'polypeptide(L)' 'MKTKVEIKHWITGSILFEFECDGNSILKTLLEAVRLKKDLQGADLRGAYLRGADLRGADLQGADLQGADLQ' A
#
# COMPACT_ATOMS: atom_id res chain seq x y z
N MET A 1 20.85 -0.21 -2.23
CA MET A 1 20.43 -0.45 -0.86
C MET A 1 18.96 -0.85 -0.82
N LYS A 2 18.64 -1.91 -0.11
CA LYS A 2 17.25 -2.36 -0.04
C LYS A 2 16.50 -1.58 1.02
N THR A 3 15.29 -1.21 0.70
CA THR A 3 14.39 -0.50 1.61
C THR A 3 13.15 -1.35 1.83
N LYS A 4 12.82 -1.59 3.08
CA LYS A 4 11.59 -2.31 3.43
C LYS A 4 10.49 -1.31 3.74
N VAL A 5 9.33 -1.51 3.11
CA VAL A 5 8.13 -0.70 3.36
C VAL A 5 7.02 -1.61 3.84
N GLU A 6 6.33 -1.20 4.88
CA GLU A 6 5.22 -1.95 5.48
C GLU A 6 3.91 -1.21 5.25
N ILE A 7 2.88 -1.96 4.88
CA ILE A 7 1.52 -1.45 4.81
C ILE A 7 0.79 -1.98 6.03
N LYS A 8 0.32 -1.08 6.89
CA LYS A 8 -0.31 -1.44 8.15
C LYS A 8 -1.79 -1.11 8.14
N HIS A 9 -2.53 -1.77 9.01
CA HIS A 9 -3.94 -1.44 9.25
C HIS A 9 -4.00 -0.11 10.01
N TRP A 10 -4.87 0.81 9.57
CA TRP A 10 -4.87 2.16 10.13
C TRP A 10 -5.43 2.23 11.56
N ILE A 11 -6.20 1.22 11.98
CA ILE A 11 -6.73 1.18 13.35
C ILE A 11 -5.82 0.37 14.26
N THR A 12 -5.47 -0.86 13.86
CA THR A 12 -4.80 -1.81 14.75
C THR A 12 -3.29 -1.74 14.68
N GLY A 13 -2.73 -1.17 13.59
CA GLY A 13 -1.29 -1.18 13.37
C GLY A 13 -0.72 -2.50 12.92
N SER A 14 -1.57 -3.50 12.69
CA SER A 14 -1.11 -4.81 12.21
C SER A 14 -0.52 -4.67 10.82
N ILE A 15 0.57 -5.40 10.56
CA ILE A 15 1.20 -5.39 9.24
C ILE A 15 0.35 -6.24 8.29
N LEU A 16 -0.17 -5.60 7.24
CA LEU A 16 -0.97 -6.28 6.21
C LEU A 16 -0.09 -6.85 5.12
N PHE A 17 1.00 -6.15 4.79
CA PHE A 17 1.93 -6.58 3.76
C PHE A 17 3.23 -5.82 3.93
N GLU A 18 4.34 -6.46 3.62
CA GLU A 18 5.64 -5.80 3.59
C GLU A 18 6.44 -6.28 2.38
N PHE A 19 7.29 -5.42 1.87
CA PHE A 19 8.07 -5.69 0.68
C PHE A 19 9.38 -4.94 0.76
N GLU A 20 10.46 -5.59 0.35
CA GLU A 20 11.78 -5.00 0.39
C GLU A 20 12.43 -5.13 -0.98
N CYS A 21 12.91 -4.00 -1.50
CA CYS A 21 13.65 -3.98 -2.76
C CYS A 21 14.46 -2.70 -2.85
N ASP A 22 15.39 -2.67 -3.80
CA ASP A 22 16.17 -1.47 -4.05
C ASP A 22 15.26 -0.34 -4.53
N GLY A 23 15.44 0.85 -3.94
CA GLY A 23 14.64 2.01 -4.32
C GLY A 23 13.15 1.84 -4.06
N ASN A 24 12.80 1.10 -3.03
CA ASN A 24 11.40 0.82 -2.72
C ASN A 24 10.64 2.08 -2.29
N SER A 25 9.32 2.02 -2.42
CA SER A 25 8.40 3.09 -2.06
C SER A 25 7.07 2.48 -1.67
N ILE A 26 6.19 3.30 -1.09
CA ILE A 26 4.83 2.85 -0.80
C ILE A 26 4.12 2.44 -2.09
N LEU A 27 4.37 3.14 -3.19
CA LEU A 27 3.77 2.81 -4.48
C LEU A 27 4.21 1.43 -4.94
N LYS A 28 5.52 1.15 -4.94
CA LYS A 28 6.03 -0.15 -5.37
C LYS A 28 5.50 -1.26 -4.48
N THR A 29 5.47 -1.02 -3.17
CA THR A 29 4.98 -2.01 -2.20
C THR A 29 3.51 -2.30 -2.43
N LEU A 30 2.70 -1.27 -2.64
CA LEU A 30 1.28 -1.43 -2.88
C LEU A 30 1.02 -2.19 -4.18
N LEU A 31 1.75 -1.86 -5.25
CA LEU A 31 1.58 -2.55 -6.52
C LEU A 31 1.94 -4.03 -6.42
N GLU A 32 2.96 -4.36 -5.64
CA GLU A 32 3.32 -5.75 -5.42
C GLU A 32 2.21 -6.50 -4.66
N ALA A 33 1.64 -5.85 -3.65
CA ALA A 33 0.53 -6.44 -2.90
C ALA A 33 -0.67 -6.69 -3.80
N VAL A 34 -0.97 -5.76 -4.70
CA VAL A 34 -2.08 -5.90 -5.65
C VAL A 34 -1.79 -7.06 -6.61
N ARG A 35 -0.57 -7.14 -7.12
CA ARG A 35 -0.17 -8.22 -8.02
C ARG A 35 -0.34 -9.59 -7.35
N LEU A 36 -0.01 -9.68 -6.08
CA LEU A 36 -0.12 -10.92 -5.31
C LEU A 36 -1.52 -11.14 -4.73
N LYS A 37 -2.45 -10.24 -5.01
CA LYS A 37 -3.85 -10.31 -4.55
C LYS A 37 -3.95 -10.41 -3.03
N LYS A 38 -3.14 -9.63 -2.33
CA LYS A 38 -3.19 -9.57 -0.87
C LYS A 38 -4.41 -8.81 -0.39
N ASP A 39 -4.88 -9.17 0.81
CA ASP A 39 -5.99 -8.48 1.46
C ASP A 39 -5.46 -7.17 2.05
N LEU A 40 -5.95 -6.05 1.52
CA LEU A 40 -5.53 -4.72 1.96
C LEU A 40 -6.65 -3.97 2.66
N GLN A 41 -7.64 -4.69 3.16
CA GLN A 41 -8.75 -4.07 3.89
C GLN A 41 -8.20 -3.34 5.12
N GLY A 42 -8.62 -2.08 5.27
CA GLY A 42 -8.19 -1.26 6.39
C GLY A 42 -6.78 -0.71 6.25
N ALA A 43 -6.14 -0.82 5.09
CA ALA A 43 -4.78 -0.35 4.90
C ALA A 43 -4.65 1.15 5.17
N ASP A 44 -3.57 1.53 5.83
CA ASP A 44 -3.24 2.93 6.10
C ASP A 44 -2.40 3.44 4.93
N LEU A 45 -3.05 4.19 4.05
CA LEU A 45 -2.40 4.78 2.88
C LEU A 45 -2.52 6.31 2.91
N ARG A 46 -2.67 6.87 4.12
CA ARG A 46 -2.78 8.32 4.27
C ARG A 46 -1.53 9.00 3.74
N GLY A 47 -1.75 10.02 2.91
CA GLY A 47 -0.67 10.79 2.33
C GLY A 47 0.18 10.06 1.32
N ALA A 48 -0.19 8.84 0.93
CA ALA A 48 0.62 8.03 0.01
C ALA A 48 0.64 8.64 -1.39
N TYR A 49 1.78 8.56 -2.03
CA TYR A 49 2.00 9.08 -3.38
C TYR A 49 1.78 7.94 -4.37
N LEU A 50 0.59 7.89 -4.95
CA LEU A 50 0.15 6.75 -5.75
C LEU A 50 -0.19 7.10 -7.20
N ARG A 51 0.38 8.18 -7.71
CA ARG A 51 0.10 8.62 -9.09
C ARG A 51 0.37 7.52 -10.09
N GLY A 52 -0.58 7.30 -10.97
CA GLY A 52 -0.44 6.33 -12.04
C GLY A 52 -0.57 4.89 -11.61
N ALA A 53 -0.88 4.63 -10.33
CA ALA A 53 -1.01 3.25 -9.86
C ALA A 53 -2.23 2.59 -10.46
N ASP A 54 -2.05 1.36 -10.93
CA ASP A 54 -3.15 0.52 -11.41
C ASP A 54 -3.63 -0.32 -10.24
N LEU A 55 -4.71 0.10 -9.60
CA LEU A 55 -5.25 -0.55 -8.41
C LEU A 55 -6.47 -1.41 -8.71
N ARG A 56 -6.69 -1.74 -9.99
CA ARG A 56 -7.83 -2.59 -10.36
C ARG A 56 -7.69 -3.95 -9.71
N GLY A 57 -8.78 -4.41 -9.12
CA GLY A 57 -8.79 -5.68 -8.42
C GLY A 57 -8.24 -5.64 -7.01
N ALA A 58 -7.77 -4.48 -6.54
CA ALA A 58 -7.30 -4.35 -5.17
C ALA A 58 -8.47 -4.34 -4.19
N ASP A 59 -8.32 -5.04 -3.08
CA ASP A 59 -9.32 -5.02 -2.00
C ASP A 59 -8.88 -3.97 -0.98
N LEU A 60 -9.44 -2.78 -1.11
CA LEU A 60 -9.10 -1.65 -0.26
C LEU A 60 -10.27 -1.21 0.62
N GLN A 61 -11.22 -2.10 0.85
CA GLN A 61 -12.39 -1.78 1.68
C GLN A 61 -11.94 -1.31 3.05
N GLY A 62 -12.45 -0.15 3.48
CA GLY A 62 -12.10 0.41 4.77
C GLY A 62 -10.70 1.01 4.86
N ALA A 63 -9.95 1.04 3.77
CA ALA A 63 -8.63 1.66 3.76
C ALA A 63 -8.75 3.18 3.96
N ASP A 64 -7.75 3.75 4.64
CA ASP A 64 -7.68 5.19 4.86
C ASP A 64 -6.78 5.81 3.79
N LEU A 65 -7.39 6.55 2.88
CA LEU A 65 -6.69 7.21 1.78
C LEU A 65 -6.64 8.72 1.94
N GLN A 66 -6.87 9.22 3.14
CA GLN A 66 -6.89 10.66 3.40
C GLN A 66 -5.56 11.29 2.98
N GLY A 67 -5.63 12.29 2.09
CA GLY A 67 -4.45 12.97 1.61
C GLY A 67 -3.63 12.19 0.60
N ALA A 68 -4.06 10.98 0.21
CA ALA A 68 -3.34 10.21 -0.80
C ALA A 68 -3.49 10.88 -2.17
N ASP A 69 -2.40 10.83 -2.95
CA ASP A 69 -2.38 11.38 -4.29
C ASP A 69 -2.62 10.23 -5.28
N LEU A 70 -3.79 10.23 -5.92
CA LEU A 70 -4.23 9.15 -6.79
C LEU A 70 -4.28 9.52 -8.26
N GLN A 71 -3.80 10.69 -8.60
CA GLN A 71 -3.91 11.17 -9.99
C GLN A 71 -2.91 10.53 -10.94
#